data_cfd459c5c57eba266087a04e77119611
#
_entry.id   cfd459c5c57eba266087a04e77119611
#
_cell.length_a   1.000
_cell.length_b   1.000
_cell.length_c   1.000
_cell.angle_alpha   90.00
_cell.angle_beta   90.00
_cell.angle_gamma   90.00
#
_symmetry.space_group_name_H-M   'P 1'
#
loop_
_entity.id
_entity.type
_entity.pdbx_description
1 polymer ?
#
loop_
_entity_poly.entity_id
_entity_poly.type
_entity_poly.pdbx_seq_one_letter_code
_entity_poly.pdbx_strand_id
1 'polypeptide(L)'
;LAALLCSRLCHDLLSPVGAMNNGLELLADEHDPEMRKRCMDLLAESAKSAADKLKFFRLAFGAAGGFGSEVDPAEAKAVIEPLVTGDGRTSLEWMVPAGLMPKRAVKILLNLVLIAKDALVRGGVLHVGAEIREGEQEIVIRAVGPRIIMDKSVQDALTGNLMASEIDSRTAAGWMVH
;
A
#
# COMPACT_ATOMS: atom_id res chain seq x y z
N LEU A 1 14.72 4.56 10.79
CA LEU A 1 13.66 4.52 9.77
C LEU A 1 13.68 3.20 8.99
N ALA A 2 14.81 2.77 8.38
CA ALA A 2 14.85 1.54 7.58
C ALA A 2 14.32 0.30 8.32
N ALA A 3 14.71 0.10 9.58
CA ALA A 3 14.23 -1.00 10.42
C ALA A 3 12.69 -0.94 10.63
N LEU A 4 12.12 0.24 10.79
CA LEU A 4 10.68 0.43 10.95
C LEU A 4 9.91 0.14 9.66
N LEU A 5 10.43 0.54 8.50
CA LEU A 5 9.85 0.20 7.20
C LEU A 5 9.92 -1.29 6.92
N CYS A 6 11.04 -1.94 7.31
CA CYS A 6 11.18 -3.39 7.24
C CYS A 6 10.16 -4.10 8.16
N SER A 7 9.98 -3.61 9.39
CA SER A 7 8.97 -4.12 10.32
C SER A 7 7.56 -4.01 9.76
N ARG A 8 7.23 -2.88 9.13
CA ARG A 8 5.94 -2.68 8.46
C ARG A 8 5.74 -3.67 7.32
N LEU A 9 6.73 -3.82 6.45
CA LEU A 9 6.69 -4.78 5.35
C LEU A 9 6.49 -6.22 5.85
N CYS A 10 7.25 -6.64 6.87
CA CYS A 10 7.10 -7.96 7.47
C CYS A 10 5.70 -8.17 8.04
N HIS A 11 5.17 -7.18 8.78
CA HIS A 11 3.82 -7.23 9.32
C HIS A 11 2.77 -7.45 8.22
N ASP A 12 2.85 -6.70 7.13
CA ASP A 12 1.85 -6.75 6.06
C ASP A 12 1.96 -8.04 5.20
N LEU A 13 3.12 -8.71 5.20
CA LEU A 13 3.34 -9.99 4.54
C LEU A 13 2.96 -11.21 5.41
N LEU A 14 2.95 -11.09 6.74
CA LEU A 14 2.61 -12.20 7.62
C LEU A 14 1.23 -12.79 7.33
N SER A 15 0.23 -11.96 7.01
CA SER A 15 -1.13 -12.43 6.73
C SER A 15 -1.20 -13.31 5.47
N PRO A 16 -0.77 -12.87 4.28
CA PRO A 16 -0.86 -13.71 3.09
C PRO A 16 0.09 -14.93 3.16
N VAL A 17 1.27 -14.82 3.77
CA VAL A 17 2.18 -15.96 3.97
C VAL A 17 1.59 -16.97 4.93
N GLY A 18 0.98 -16.54 6.04
CA GLY A 18 0.26 -17.40 6.96
C GLY A 18 -0.92 -18.13 6.29
N ALA A 19 -1.69 -17.42 5.46
CA ALA A 19 -2.78 -18.03 4.70
C ALA A 19 -2.27 -19.10 3.71
N MET A 20 -1.10 -18.88 3.07
CA MET A 20 -0.47 -19.90 2.22
C MET A 20 -0.08 -21.14 3.03
N ASN A 21 0.57 -20.97 4.19
CA ASN A 21 0.94 -22.10 5.04
C ASN A 21 -0.28 -22.90 5.48
N ASN A 22 -1.33 -22.23 5.97
CA ASN A 22 -2.58 -22.88 6.36
C ASN A 22 -3.23 -23.62 5.18
N GLY A 23 -3.24 -23.02 3.99
CA GLY A 23 -3.76 -23.66 2.77
C GLY A 23 -2.98 -24.91 2.37
N LEU A 24 -1.64 -24.91 2.52
CA LEU A 24 -0.80 -26.07 2.28
C LEU A 24 -1.05 -27.21 3.28
N GLU A 25 -1.18 -26.87 4.57
CA GLU A 25 -1.50 -27.84 5.64
C GLU A 25 -2.86 -28.50 5.37
N LEU A 26 -3.89 -27.70 5.05
CA LEU A 26 -5.21 -28.23 4.71
C LEU A 26 -5.19 -29.12 3.46
N LEU A 27 -4.39 -28.76 2.45
CA LEU A 27 -4.29 -29.48 1.20
C LEU A 27 -3.59 -30.87 1.36
N ALA A 28 -2.73 -31.00 2.36
CA ALA A 28 -1.95 -32.23 2.61
C ALA A 28 -2.84 -33.45 2.90
N ASP A 29 -3.91 -33.24 3.68
CA ASP A 29 -4.83 -34.30 4.13
C ASP A 29 -6.20 -34.27 3.43
N GLU A 30 -6.41 -33.31 2.52
CA GLU A 30 -7.70 -33.13 1.86
C GLU A 30 -7.81 -34.04 0.63
N HIS A 31 -8.88 -34.81 0.54
CA HIS A 31 -9.15 -35.75 -0.56
C HIS A 31 -10.37 -35.35 -1.42
N ASP A 32 -11.25 -34.47 -0.90
CA ASP A 32 -12.38 -33.97 -1.68
C ASP A 32 -11.91 -33.02 -2.79
N PRO A 33 -12.24 -33.30 -4.08
CA PRO A 33 -11.79 -32.49 -5.21
C PRO A 33 -12.23 -31.02 -5.14
N GLU A 34 -13.45 -30.76 -4.66
CA GLU A 34 -13.97 -29.37 -4.54
C GLU A 34 -13.23 -28.60 -3.45
N MET A 35 -12.96 -29.23 -2.32
CA MET A 35 -12.21 -28.61 -1.24
C MET A 35 -10.75 -28.38 -1.62
N ARG A 36 -10.12 -29.35 -2.31
CA ARG A 36 -8.77 -29.19 -2.87
C ARG A 36 -8.69 -27.99 -3.80
N LYS A 37 -9.68 -27.82 -4.68
CA LYS A 37 -9.75 -26.67 -5.58
C LYS A 37 -9.81 -25.37 -4.80
N ARG A 38 -10.67 -25.26 -3.77
CA ARG A 38 -10.77 -24.07 -2.91
C ARG A 38 -9.45 -23.77 -2.20
N CYS A 39 -8.73 -24.77 -1.71
CA CYS A 39 -7.41 -24.59 -1.12
C CYS A 39 -6.41 -24.03 -2.14
N MET A 40 -6.40 -24.54 -3.37
CA MET A 40 -5.53 -24.05 -4.44
C MET A 40 -5.86 -22.62 -4.83
N ASP A 41 -7.15 -22.25 -4.93
CA ASP A 41 -7.58 -20.89 -5.20
C ASP A 41 -7.11 -19.93 -4.10
N LEU A 42 -7.26 -20.31 -2.82
CA LEU A 42 -6.76 -19.54 -1.67
C LEU A 42 -5.24 -19.35 -1.71
N LEU A 43 -4.49 -20.40 -2.06
CA LEU A 43 -3.04 -20.33 -2.21
C LEU A 43 -2.65 -19.35 -3.32
N ALA A 44 -3.32 -19.42 -4.47
CA ALA A 44 -3.06 -18.53 -5.60
C ALA A 44 -3.35 -17.06 -5.26
N GLU A 45 -4.49 -16.79 -4.60
CA GLU A 45 -4.86 -15.44 -4.14
C GLU A 45 -3.87 -14.89 -3.10
N SER A 46 -3.47 -15.73 -2.15
CA SER A 46 -2.53 -15.33 -1.09
C SER A 46 -1.13 -15.05 -1.67
N ALA A 47 -0.65 -15.88 -2.60
CA ALA A 47 0.62 -15.68 -3.29
C ALA A 47 0.60 -14.38 -4.13
N LYS A 48 -0.51 -14.13 -4.85
CA LYS A 48 -0.71 -12.89 -5.60
C LYS A 48 -0.70 -11.68 -4.67
N SER A 49 -1.43 -11.72 -3.56
CA SER A 49 -1.47 -10.64 -2.56
C SER A 49 -0.09 -10.34 -1.99
N ALA A 50 0.70 -11.36 -1.64
CA ALA A 50 2.06 -11.18 -1.17
C ALA A 50 2.97 -10.51 -2.23
N ALA A 51 2.87 -10.97 -3.48
CA ALA A 51 3.65 -10.41 -4.60
C ALA A 51 3.28 -8.94 -4.88
N ASP A 52 1.99 -8.60 -4.86
CA ASP A 52 1.51 -7.24 -5.09
C ASP A 52 1.94 -6.29 -3.97
N LYS A 53 1.90 -6.72 -2.71
CA LYS A 53 2.46 -5.97 -1.56
C LYS A 53 3.96 -5.75 -1.71
N LEU A 54 4.72 -6.77 -2.09
CA LEU A 54 6.17 -6.64 -2.31
C LEU A 54 6.50 -5.64 -3.42
N LYS A 55 5.76 -5.66 -4.54
CA LYS A 55 5.92 -4.68 -5.64
C LYS A 55 5.65 -3.25 -5.15
N PHE A 56 4.56 -3.07 -4.40
CA PHE A 56 4.21 -1.77 -3.82
C PHE A 56 5.31 -1.26 -2.88
N PHE A 57 5.73 -2.05 -1.89
CA PHE A 57 6.75 -1.64 -0.93
C PHE A 57 8.11 -1.40 -1.57
N ARG A 58 8.47 -2.16 -2.62
CA ARG A 58 9.67 -1.89 -3.40
C ARG A 58 9.65 -0.52 -4.04
N LEU A 59 8.52 -0.08 -4.58
CA LEU A 59 8.38 1.25 -5.18
C LEU A 59 8.30 2.36 -4.12
N ALA A 60 7.54 2.14 -3.05
CA ALA A 60 7.34 3.11 -1.97
C ALA A 60 8.60 3.37 -1.14
N PHE A 61 9.32 2.30 -0.75
CA PHE A 61 10.43 2.35 0.20
C PHE A 61 11.80 2.06 -0.43
N GLY A 62 11.83 1.40 -1.59
CA GLY A 62 13.06 0.94 -2.22
C GLY A 62 14.04 2.07 -2.51
N ALA A 63 15.34 1.71 -2.50
CA ALA A 63 16.40 2.62 -2.92
C ALA A 63 16.24 3.03 -4.38
N ALA A 64 16.80 4.16 -4.73
CA ALA A 64 16.63 4.80 -6.03
C ALA A 64 17.30 4.08 -7.22
N GLY A 65 17.79 2.84 -7.06
CA GLY A 65 18.46 2.09 -8.11
C GLY A 65 17.48 1.46 -9.10
N GLY A 66 17.57 1.81 -10.38
CA GLY A 66 16.89 1.13 -11.48
C GLY A 66 15.86 1.94 -12.28
N PHE A 67 15.29 2.99 -11.72
CA PHE A 67 14.46 3.95 -12.46
C PHE A 67 15.21 5.29 -12.54
N GLY A 68 15.05 6.04 -13.61
CA GLY A 68 15.54 7.40 -13.74
C GLY A 68 15.07 8.33 -12.63
N SER A 69 15.32 9.63 -12.74
CA SER A 69 14.84 10.65 -11.79
C SER A 69 13.30 10.81 -11.80
N GLU A 70 12.66 10.29 -12.84
CA GLU A 70 11.23 10.40 -13.11
C GLU A 70 10.61 9.01 -13.31
N VAL A 71 9.32 8.88 -13.01
CA VAL A 71 8.52 7.66 -13.08
C VAL A 71 7.18 7.99 -13.73
N ASP A 72 6.68 7.11 -14.60
CA ASP A 72 5.33 7.20 -15.13
C ASP A 72 4.31 6.91 -13.99
N PRO A 73 3.33 7.80 -13.73
CA PRO A 73 2.26 7.54 -12.77
C PRO A 73 1.50 6.23 -13.01
N ALA A 74 1.49 5.72 -14.24
CA ALA A 74 0.91 4.42 -14.55
C ALA A 74 1.60 3.27 -13.80
N GLU A 75 2.91 3.37 -13.53
CA GLU A 75 3.64 2.38 -12.72
C GLU A 75 3.18 2.43 -11.25
N ALA A 76 2.94 3.63 -10.72
CA ALA A 76 2.38 3.79 -9.38
C ALA A 76 0.96 3.24 -9.32
N LYS A 77 0.10 3.55 -10.30
CA LYS A 77 -1.25 3.00 -10.40
C LYS A 77 -1.25 1.48 -10.39
N ALA A 78 -0.38 0.86 -11.19
CA ALA A 78 -0.29 -0.60 -11.32
C ALA A 78 0.03 -1.33 -10.01
N VAL A 79 0.71 -0.70 -9.05
CA VAL A 79 0.98 -1.27 -7.73
C VAL A 79 -0.03 -0.84 -6.67
N ILE A 80 -0.67 0.32 -6.82
CA ILE A 80 -1.71 0.83 -5.92
C ILE A 80 -3.02 0.05 -6.10
N GLU A 81 -3.46 -0.13 -7.34
CA GLU A 81 -4.76 -0.72 -7.64
C GLU A 81 -4.97 -2.09 -6.98
N PRO A 82 -4.07 -3.10 -7.13
CA PRO A 82 -4.25 -4.37 -6.45
C PRO A 82 -4.14 -4.28 -4.93
N LEU A 83 -3.34 -3.35 -4.39
CA LEU A 83 -3.24 -3.12 -2.95
C LEU A 83 -4.55 -2.55 -2.38
N VAL A 84 -5.18 -1.62 -3.09
CA VAL A 84 -6.40 -0.93 -2.63
C VAL A 84 -7.64 -1.79 -2.85
N THR A 85 -7.77 -2.43 -4.01
CA THR A 85 -8.99 -3.16 -4.40
C THR A 85 -8.96 -4.64 -4.02
N GLY A 86 -7.81 -5.16 -3.59
CA GLY A 86 -7.59 -6.60 -3.37
C GLY A 86 -8.44 -7.22 -2.25
N ASP A 87 -9.02 -6.41 -1.35
CA ASP A 87 -9.95 -6.88 -0.32
C ASP A 87 -11.43 -6.87 -0.77
N GLY A 88 -11.71 -6.42 -2.01
CA GLY A 88 -13.04 -6.31 -2.61
C GLY A 88 -13.97 -5.28 -1.93
N ARG A 89 -13.49 -4.52 -0.94
CA ARG A 89 -14.28 -3.56 -0.17
C ARG A 89 -13.94 -2.11 -0.48
N THR A 90 -12.80 -1.88 -1.12
CA THR A 90 -12.33 -0.53 -1.45
C THR A 90 -12.19 -0.41 -2.95
N SER A 91 -12.70 0.69 -3.52
CA SER A 91 -12.50 1.07 -4.92
C SER A 91 -11.48 2.19 -5.04
N LEU A 92 -10.83 2.27 -6.20
CA LEU A 92 -9.85 3.30 -6.53
C LEU A 92 -10.39 4.21 -7.63
N GLU A 93 -10.40 5.51 -7.37
CA GLU A 93 -10.63 6.55 -8.37
C GLU A 93 -9.32 7.28 -8.67
N TRP A 94 -8.82 7.11 -9.90
CA TRP A 94 -7.52 7.62 -10.32
C TRP A 94 -7.66 8.83 -11.23
N MET A 95 -7.20 9.99 -10.75
CA MET A 95 -7.27 11.29 -11.44
C MET A 95 -5.87 11.92 -11.58
N VAL A 96 -4.83 11.09 -11.62
CA VAL A 96 -3.47 11.57 -11.88
C VAL A 96 -3.27 11.67 -13.40
N PRO A 97 -2.87 12.82 -13.94
CA PRO A 97 -2.68 12.99 -15.37
C PRO A 97 -1.52 12.12 -15.89
N ALA A 98 -1.56 11.82 -17.19
CA ALA A 98 -0.44 11.18 -17.87
C ALA A 98 0.77 12.14 -17.93
N GLY A 99 1.97 11.57 -17.90
CA GLY A 99 3.21 12.34 -17.94
C GLY A 99 4.23 11.76 -16.94
N LEU A 100 5.41 12.33 -16.90
CA LEU A 100 6.43 11.88 -15.95
C LEU A 100 6.34 12.67 -14.65
N MET A 101 6.46 11.97 -13.52
CA MET A 101 6.51 12.56 -12.18
C MET A 101 7.89 12.33 -11.56
N PRO A 102 8.44 13.30 -10.82
CA PRO A 102 9.64 13.06 -10.02
C PRO A 102 9.44 11.86 -9.09
N LYS A 103 10.45 11.02 -9.01
CA LYS A 103 10.43 9.82 -8.17
C LYS A 103 10.08 10.11 -6.70
N ARG A 104 10.51 11.27 -6.19
CA ARG A 104 10.15 11.71 -4.84
C ARG A 104 8.64 11.91 -4.69
N ALA A 105 7.99 12.55 -5.66
CA ALA A 105 6.54 12.77 -5.66
C ALA A 105 5.77 11.46 -5.72
N VAL A 106 6.22 10.51 -6.55
CA VAL A 106 5.62 9.16 -6.61
C VAL A 106 5.74 8.45 -5.27
N LYS A 107 6.87 8.54 -4.56
CA LYS A 107 7.02 7.96 -3.23
C LYS A 107 6.11 8.60 -2.20
N ILE A 108 5.94 9.92 -2.24
CA ILE A 108 5.00 10.65 -1.39
C ILE A 108 3.57 10.15 -1.67
N LEU A 109 3.17 10.09 -2.94
CA LEU A 109 1.86 9.59 -3.36
C LEU A 109 1.59 8.17 -2.83
N LEU A 110 2.55 7.25 -2.97
CA LEU A 110 2.44 5.88 -2.48
C LEU A 110 2.26 5.81 -0.95
N ASN A 111 3.02 6.59 -0.20
CA ASN A 111 2.92 6.62 1.27
C ASN A 111 1.58 7.23 1.72
N LEU A 112 1.10 8.29 1.06
CA LEU A 112 -0.21 8.87 1.34
C LEU A 112 -1.35 7.88 1.03
N VAL A 113 -1.26 7.13 -0.08
CA VAL A 113 -2.23 6.07 -0.42
C VAL A 113 -2.24 4.97 0.64
N LEU A 114 -1.07 4.55 1.12
CA LEU A 114 -0.97 3.52 2.17
C LEU A 114 -1.68 3.97 3.44
N ILE A 115 -1.44 5.21 3.89
CA ILE A 115 -2.06 5.80 5.08
C ILE A 115 -3.57 5.90 4.90
N ALA A 116 -4.03 6.41 3.76
CA ALA A 116 -5.45 6.59 3.48
C ALA A 116 -6.20 5.26 3.36
N LYS A 117 -5.57 4.22 2.79
CA LYS A 117 -6.11 2.87 2.74
C LYS A 117 -6.26 2.28 4.15
N ASP A 118 -5.25 2.42 5.00
CA ASP A 118 -5.30 1.94 6.38
C ASP A 118 -6.40 2.64 7.20
N ALA A 119 -6.67 3.91 6.91
CA ALA A 119 -7.74 4.67 7.53
C ALA A 119 -9.15 4.18 7.13
N LEU A 120 -9.33 3.55 5.97
CA LEU A 120 -10.59 2.99 5.47
C LEU A 120 -10.89 1.62 6.09
N VAL A 121 -11.19 1.58 7.38
CA VAL A 121 -11.33 0.33 8.17
C VAL A 121 -12.44 -0.60 7.66
N ARG A 122 -13.48 -0.04 7.03
CA ARG A 122 -14.63 -0.78 6.48
C ARG A 122 -14.76 -0.66 4.97
N GLY A 123 -13.66 -0.30 4.29
CA GLY A 123 -13.66 -0.05 2.86
C GLY A 123 -14.29 1.29 2.49
N GLY A 124 -14.48 1.52 1.18
CA GLY A 124 -15.00 2.75 0.64
C GLY A 124 -14.38 3.11 -0.70
N VAL A 125 -14.22 4.39 -0.96
CA VAL A 125 -13.61 4.92 -2.19
C VAL A 125 -12.36 5.70 -1.84
N LEU A 126 -11.26 5.38 -2.50
CA LEU A 126 -10.01 6.13 -2.42
C LEU A 126 -9.82 6.92 -3.71
N HIS A 127 -9.89 8.25 -3.62
CA HIS A 127 -9.60 9.15 -4.73
C HIS A 127 -8.14 9.56 -4.67
N VAL A 128 -7.44 9.43 -5.79
CA VAL A 128 -6.03 9.78 -5.94
C VAL A 128 -5.89 10.76 -7.08
N GLY A 129 -5.48 11.98 -6.79
CA GLY A 129 -5.26 13.03 -7.76
C GLY A 129 -3.87 13.65 -7.64
N ALA A 130 -3.36 14.19 -8.74
CA ALA A 130 -2.18 15.04 -8.76
C ALA A 130 -2.36 16.15 -9.81
N GLU A 131 -1.78 17.30 -9.52
CA GLU A 131 -1.73 18.42 -10.45
C GLU A 131 -0.31 18.99 -10.47
N ILE A 132 0.16 19.37 -11.65
CA ILE A 132 1.46 20.01 -11.83
C ILE A 132 1.20 21.48 -12.16
N ARG A 133 1.64 22.39 -11.29
CA ARG A 133 1.52 23.84 -11.48
C ARG A 133 2.89 24.49 -11.28
N GLU A 134 3.37 25.22 -12.29
CA GLU A 134 4.56 26.10 -12.20
C GLU A 134 5.81 25.47 -11.54
N GLY A 135 6.00 24.14 -11.73
CA GLY A 135 7.13 23.40 -11.13
C GLY A 135 6.85 22.82 -9.74
N GLU A 136 5.69 23.09 -9.17
CA GLU A 136 5.19 22.45 -7.95
C GLU A 136 4.24 21.30 -8.30
N GLN A 137 4.21 20.29 -7.43
CA GLN A 137 3.29 19.16 -7.59
C GLN A 137 2.37 19.09 -6.39
N GLU A 138 1.09 19.27 -6.64
CA GLU A 138 0.05 19.04 -5.65
C GLU A 138 -0.45 17.60 -5.76
N ILE A 139 -0.43 16.86 -4.66
CA ILE A 139 -0.94 15.49 -4.56
C ILE A 139 -2.10 15.50 -3.57
N VAL A 140 -3.27 15.04 -4.02
CA VAL A 140 -4.47 14.98 -3.20
C VAL A 140 -4.92 13.53 -3.07
N ILE A 141 -5.01 13.06 -1.82
CA ILE A 141 -5.59 11.77 -1.50
C ILE A 141 -6.83 12.00 -0.64
N ARG A 142 -7.97 11.48 -1.10
CA ARG A 142 -9.24 11.57 -0.37
C ARG A 142 -9.82 10.19 -0.14
N ALA A 143 -10.00 9.83 1.12
CA ALA A 143 -10.70 8.61 1.53
C ALA A 143 -12.16 8.93 1.87
N VAL A 144 -13.10 8.17 1.32
CA VAL A 144 -14.54 8.29 1.58
C VAL A 144 -15.08 6.90 1.93
N GLY A 145 -15.68 6.76 3.08
CA GLY A 145 -16.19 5.45 3.53
C GLY A 145 -17.06 5.55 4.76
N PRO A 146 -17.73 4.47 5.14
CA PRO A 146 -18.67 4.44 6.28
C PRO A 146 -17.95 4.61 7.63
N ARG A 147 -16.66 4.30 7.71
CA ARG A 147 -15.84 4.49 8.90
C ARG A 147 -14.39 4.77 8.51
N ILE A 148 -13.91 5.96 8.86
CA ILE A 148 -12.54 6.40 8.66
C ILE A 148 -11.92 6.61 10.04
N ILE A 149 -10.76 5.99 10.27
CA ILE A 149 -9.98 6.14 11.50
C ILE A 149 -8.55 6.46 11.11
N MET A 150 -8.04 7.58 11.61
CA MET A 150 -6.65 7.97 11.49
C MET A 150 -6.11 8.26 12.88
N ASP A 151 -5.13 7.49 13.31
CA ASP A 151 -4.49 7.66 14.61
C ASP A 151 -3.82 9.04 14.70
N LYS A 152 -3.88 9.64 15.89
CA LYS A 152 -3.29 10.96 16.12
C LYS A 152 -1.79 10.99 15.82
N SER A 153 -1.06 9.93 16.18
CA SER A 153 0.37 9.80 15.89
C SER A 153 0.69 9.84 14.40
N VAL A 154 -0.18 9.26 13.54
CA VAL A 154 -0.04 9.31 12.08
C VAL A 154 -0.31 10.73 11.57
N GLN A 155 -1.32 11.43 12.14
CA GLN A 155 -1.57 12.85 11.82
C GLN A 155 -0.39 13.73 12.22
N ASP A 156 0.17 13.51 13.41
CA ASP A 156 1.33 14.24 13.92
C ASP A 156 2.58 13.98 13.06
N ALA A 157 2.76 12.74 12.57
CA ALA A 157 3.83 12.40 11.63
C ALA A 157 3.69 13.13 10.29
N LEU A 158 2.48 13.20 9.73
CA LEU A 158 2.20 13.91 8.47
C LEU A 158 2.41 15.41 8.56
N THR A 159 2.15 16.00 9.75
CA THR A 159 2.25 17.45 9.98
C THR A 159 3.59 17.89 10.60
N GLY A 160 4.53 16.96 10.77
CA GLY A 160 5.83 17.23 11.36
C GLY A 160 5.83 17.49 12.87
N ASN A 161 4.74 17.14 13.55
CA ASN A 161 4.59 17.33 15.00
C ASN A 161 5.06 16.10 15.82
N LEU A 162 5.43 15.00 15.16
CA LEU A 162 5.93 13.79 15.80
C LEU A 162 7.44 13.90 16.03
N MET A 163 7.93 13.60 17.23
CA MET A 163 9.37 13.54 17.48
C MET A 163 10.01 12.30 16.86
N ALA A 164 11.27 12.40 16.42
CA ALA A 164 12.00 11.30 15.80
C ALA A 164 12.12 10.05 16.69
N SER A 165 12.11 10.23 18.03
CA SER A 165 12.12 9.15 19.02
C SER A 165 10.79 8.39 19.14
N GLU A 166 9.70 8.95 18.64
CA GLU A 166 8.33 8.40 18.72
C GLU A 166 7.91 7.69 17.43
N ILE A 167 8.78 7.68 16.41
CA ILE A 167 8.47 7.02 15.15
C ILE A 167 8.41 5.50 15.35
N ASP A 168 7.31 4.91 14.95
CA ASP A 168 7.10 3.46 14.90
C ASP A 168 6.82 2.96 13.48
N SER A 169 6.50 1.68 13.33
CA SER A 169 6.19 1.09 12.02
C SER A 169 4.91 1.62 11.38
N ARG A 170 3.98 2.19 12.15
CA ARG A 170 2.72 2.77 11.64
C ARG A 170 2.91 4.21 11.18
N THR A 171 3.70 4.97 11.92
CA THR A 171 3.95 6.39 11.64
C THR A 171 5.06 6.62 10.62
N ALA A 172 5.86 5.58 10.31
CA ALA A 172 7.00 5.69 9.39
C ALA A 172 6.60 6.18 7.99
N ALA A 173 5.44 5.76 7.46
CA ALA A 173 4.94 6.24 6.16
C ALA A 173 4.61 7.74 6.20
N GLY A 174 3.97 8.22 7.27
CA GLY A 174 3.68 9.65 7.49
C GLY A 174 4.95 10.48 7.62
N TRP A 175 5.92 9.99 8.37
CA TRP A 175 7.23 10.61 8.51
C TRP A 175 7.99 10.74 7.19
N MET A 176 7.82 9.80 6.26
CA MET A 176 8.45 9.86 4.93
C MET A 176 7.81 10.88 4.00
N VAL A 177 6.58 11.27 4.27
CA VAL A 177 5.85 12.29 3.49
C VAL A 177 6.27 13.69 3.91
N HIS A 178 6.47 13.91 5.21
CA HIS A 178 6.97 15.16 5.78
C HIS A 178 8.45 15.36 5.46
#